data_63e2e309c79a2a3ac788e5b8b85707c3
#
_entry.id   63e2e309c79a2a3ac788e5b8b85707c3
#
_cell.length_a   1.000
_cell.length_b   1.000
_cell.length_c   1.000
_cell.angle_alpha   90.00
_cell.angle_beta   90.00
_cell.angle_gamma   90.00
#
_symmetry.space_group_name_H-M   'P 1'
#
loop_
_entity.id
_entity.type
_entity.pdbx_description
1 polymer ?
#
loop_
_entity_poly.entity_id
_entity_poly.type
_entity_poly.pdbx_seq_one_letter_code
_entity_poly.pdbx_strand_id
1 'polypeptide(L)'
;MVGRVIVWTSLAMLMGSMDVNGAATPTKKKEIAADPVHLYRQCLLKAAHAYQLHPRLLTAIVRVENAGWNPLAVSINRNGRGYPQPVRSYQEAVNLVTYLWKQNVNFDVGLGQVNTLNMERYRVPPVVLLEPCTNLRYAARILRESIDRHGYNWTAIERYNGVNPQYPWKVMKELQGVQ
;
A
#
# COMPACT_ATOMS: atom_id res chain seq x y z
N MET A 1 -74.13 25.65 38.50
CA MET A 1 -73.15 26.01 39.54
C MET A 1 -72.28 24.78 39.70
N VAL A 2 -71.10 24.83 39.21
CA VAL A 2 -70.26 23.64 39.06
C VAL A 2 -68.96 23.84 39.85
N GLY A 3 -68.79 23.02 40.88
CA GLY A 3 -67.63 23.07 41.77
C GLY A 3 -66.42 22.40 41.14
N ARG A 4 -65.30 23.12 41.17
CA ARG A 4 -63.94 22.56 40.73
C ARG A 4 -63.36 21.79 41.91
N VAL A 5 -63.07 20.52 41.68
CA VAL A 5 -62.24 19.70 42.58
C VAL A 5 -60.79 19.76 42.08
N ILE A 6 -59.87 20.27 42.90
CA ILE A 6 -58.45 20.29 42.68
C ILE A 6 -57.87 19.06 43.39
N VAL A 7 -57.35 18.13 42.61
CA VAL A 7 -56.64 16.97 43.16
C VAL A 7 -55.14 17.31 43.15
N TRP A 8 -54.54 17.33 44.31
CA TRP A 8 -53.11 17.42 44.53
C TRP A 8 -52.48 16.01 44.43
N THR A 9 -51.76 15.72 43.44
CA THR A 9 -50.91 14.50 43.38
C THR A 9 -49.54 14.83 43.91
N SER A 10 -49.16 14.12 44.95
CA SER A 10 -47.84 14.21 45.61
C SER A 10 -46.72 13.79 44.68
N LEU A 11 -45.74 14.70 44.50
CA LEU A 11 -44.46 14.41 43.79
C LEU A 11 -43.54 13.74 44.81
N ALA A 12 -43.36 12.44 44.68
CA ALA A 12 -42.35 11.70 45.43
C ALA A 12 -40.94 11.99 44.81
N MET A 13 -40.14 12.70 45.63
CA MET A 13 -38.69 12.87 45.32
C MET A 13 -37.99 11.53 45.50
N LEU A 14 -37.56 10.93 44.36
CA LEU A 14 -36.54 9.90 44.33
C LEU A 14 -35.17 10.59 44.38
N MET A 15 -34.61 10.63 45.59
CA MET A 15 -33.18 10.95 45.76
C MET A 15 -32.34 9.76 45.23
N GLY A 16 -31.88 9.86 44.00
CA GLY A 16 -30.85 9.00 43.48
C GLY A 16 -29.49 9.43 44.05
N SER A 17 -28.82 8.51 44.73
CA SER A 17 -27.44 8.67 45.19
C SER A 17 -26.53 8.97 44.02
N MET A 18 -25.84 10.11 44.03
CA MET A 18 -24.76 10.42 43.11
C MET A 18 -23.52 9.68 43.56
N ASP A 19 -23.11 8.67 42.80
CA ASP A 19 -21.78 8.08 42.90
C ASP A 19 -20.76 9.06 42.31
N VAL A 20 -19.95 9.64 43.18
CA VAL A 20 -18.92 10.66 42.87
C VAL A 20 -17.63 10.07 42.27
N ASN A 21 -17.66 8.95 41.58
CA ASN A 21 -16.49 8.36 40.91
C ASN A 21 -16.76 7.94 39.47
N GLY A 22 -17.43 8.80 38.72
CA GLY A 22 -17.55 8.64 37.27
C GLY A 22 -16.29 9.10 36.53
N ALA A 23 -15.18 8.42 36.72
CA ALA A 23 -14.04 8.55 35.80
C ALA A 23 -14.46 7.97 34.44
N ALA A 24 -14.81 8.84 33.50
CA ALA A 24 -15.01 8.46 32.11
C ALA A 24 -13.72 7.83 31.60
N THR A 25 -13.73 6.53 31.41
CA THR A 25 -12.64 5.83 30.71
C THR A 25 -12.48 6.47 29.32
N PRO A 26 -11.30 6.97 28.98
CA PRO A 26 -11.09 7.50 27.63
C PRO A 26 -11.28 6.35 26.64
N THR A 27 -12.34 6.39 25.86
CA THR A 27 -12.50 5.53 24.70
C THR A 27 -11.27 5.76 23.82
N LYS A 28 -10.36 4.79 23.76
CA LYS A 28 -9.24 4.79 22.80
C LYS A 28 -9.87 4.97 21.43
N LYS A 29 -9.84 6.20 20.90
CA LYS A 29 -10.06 6.45 19.49
C LYS A 29 -9.04 5.57 18.77
N LYS A 30 -9.52 4.55 18.06
CA LYS A 30 -8.68 3.74 17.17
C LYS A 30 -8.11 4.72 16.16
N GLU A 31 -6.87 5.12 16.37
CA GLU A 31 -6.14 5.96 15.43
C GLU A 31 -6.10 5.16 14.13
N ILE A 32 -6.89 5.59 13.15
CA ILE A 32 -6.87 4.99 11.82
C ILE A 32 -5.49 5.37 11.29
N ALA A 33 -4.56 4.41 11.30
CA ALA A 33 -3.24 4.61 10.74
C ALA A 33 -3.43 5.16 9.32
N ALA A 34 -2.89 6.35 9.07
CA ALA A 34 -3.00 6.98 7.76
C ALA A 34 -2.49 6.01 6.70
N ASP A 35 -3.24 5.82 5.62
CA ASP A 35 -2.85 4.94 4.52
C ASP A 35 -1.45 5.36 4.04
N PRO A 36 -0.45 4.48 4.08
CA PRO A 36 0.94 4.81 3.70
C PRO A 36 1.07 5.39 2.29
N VAL A 37 0.06 5.24 1.43
CA VAL A 37 0.00 5.87 0.10
C VAL A 37 0.21 7.38 0.16
N HIS A 38 -0.20 8.05 1.24
CA HIS A 38 0.00 9.48 1.41
C HIS A 38 1.47 9.89 1.39
N LEU A 39 2.36 9.04 1.90
CA LEU A 39 3.81 9.30 1.92
C LEU A 39 4.39 9.37 0.51
N TYR A 40 3.84 8.60 -0.42
CA TYR A 40 4.36 8.46 -1.78
C TYR A 40 3.45 9.02 -2.86
N ARG A 41 2.34 9.66 -2.47
CA ARG A 41 1.31 10.16 -3.40
C ARG A 41 1.88 11.02 -4.52
N GLN A 42 2.76 11.96 -4.17
CA GLN A 42 3.37 12.85 -5.18
C GLN A 42 4.26 12.09 -6.16
N CYS A 43 5.01 11.10 -5.69
CA CYS A 43 5.84 10.24 -6.54
C CYS A 43 4.97 9.40 -7.47
N LEU A 44 3.87 8.83 -6.95
CA LEU A 44 2.89 8.07 -7.74
C LEU A 44 2.28 8.92 -8.85
N LEU A 45 1.80 10.11 -8.51
CA LEU A 45 1.18 11.03 -9.48
C LEU A 45 2.17 11.43 -10.57
N LYS A 46 3.40 11.80 -10.20
CA LYS A 46 4.46 12.15 -11.15
C LYS A 46 4.83 10.98 -12.06
N ALA A 47 4.98 9.78 -11.50
CA ALA A 47 5.30 8.57 -12.26
C ALA A 47 4.15 8.20 -13.22
N ALA A 48 2.91 8.18 -12.73
CA ALA A 48 1.74 7.89 -13.55
C ALA A 48 1.59 8.89 -14.71
N HIS A 49 1.73 10.19 -14.44
CA HIS A 49 1.67 11.23 -15.48
C HIS A 49 2.78 11.06 -16.51
N ALA A 50 4.03 10.86 -16.09
CA ALA A 50 5.18 10.71 -16.98
C ALA A 50 5.05 9.54 -17.96
N TYR A 51 4.32 8.48 -17.57
CA TYR A 51 4.11 7.28 -18.38
C TYR A 51 2.66 7.13 -18.86
N GLN A 52 1.85 8.20 -18.82
CA GLN A 52 0.46 8.19 -19.30
C GLN A 52 -0.37 7.03 -18.76
N LEU A 53 -0.23 6.77 -17.45
CA LEU A 53 -0.98 5.77 -16.71
C LEU A 53 -2.04 6.42 -15.83
N HIS A 54 -3.13 5.71 -15.59
CA HIS A 54 -4.08 6.16 -14.58
C HIS A 54 -3.45 5.97 -13.17
N PRO A 55 -3.40 7.01 -12.30
CA PRO A 55 -2.76 6.92 -10.99
C PRO A 55 -3.30 5.79 -10.11
N ARG A 56 -4.63 5.53 -10.14
CA ARG A 56 -5.25 4.42 -9.40
C ARG A 56 -4.71 3.06 -9.84
N LEU A 57 -4.42 2.87 -11.13
CA LEU A 57 -3.85 1.62 -11.63
C LEU A 57 -2.44 1.39 -11.07
N LEU A 58 -1.59 2.41 -11.13
CA LEU A 58 -0.24 2.31 -10.56
C LEU A 58 -0.29 2.08 -9.04
N THR A 59 -1.20 2.75 -8.33
CA THR A 59 -1.42 2.53 -6.89
C THR A 59 -1.85 1.10 -6.60
N ALA A 60 -2.79 0.56 -7.37
CA ALA A 60 -3.27 -0.82 -7.20
C ALA A 60 -2.15 -1.84 -7.42
N ILE A 61 -1.31 -1.64 -8.44
CA ILE A 61 -0.13 -2.48 -8.67
C ILE A 61 0.81 -2.43 -7.47
N VAL A 62 1.18 -1.25 -6.99
CA VAL A 62 2.08 -1.11 -5.83
C VAL A 62 1.49 -1.78 -4.58
N ARG A 63 0.18 -1.71 -4.35
CA ARG A 63 -0.48 -2.40 -3.23
C ARG A 63 -0.41 -3.93 -3.36
N VAL A 64 -0.51 -4.46 -4.57
CA VAL A 64 -0.35 -5.90 -4.82
C VAL A 64 1.10 -6.34 -4.58
N GLU A 65 2.06 -5.54 -5.04
CA GLU A 65 3.50 -5.85 -4.92
C GLU A 65 4.02 -5.67 -3.50
N ASN A 66 3.54 -4.65 -2.81
CA ASN A 66 4.07 -4.24 -1.51
C ASN A 66 2.97 -3.60 -0.64
N ALA A 67 2.09 -4.43 -0.10
CA ALA A 67 0.96 -3.99 0.72
C ALA A 67 1.40 -3.16 1.95
N GLY A 68 2.62 -3.36 2.44
CA GLY A 68 3.19 -2.62 3.56
C GLY A 68 3.80 -1.27 3.18
N TRP A 69 3.85 -0.93 1.89
CA TRP A 69 4.49 0.30 1.40
C TRP A 69 5.92 0.52 1.91
N ASN A 70 6.66 -0.57 2.08
CA ASN A 70 8.05 -0.50 2.53
C ASN A 70 9.00 -0.25 1.34
N PRO A 71 9.64 0.92 1.23
CA PRO A 71 10.55 1.22 0.12
C PRO A 71 11.84 0.38 0.15
N LEU A 72 12.15 -0.21 1.31
CA LEU A 72 13.33 -1.06 1.51
C LEU A 72 13.03 -2.55 1.33
N ALA A 73 11.82 -2.90 0.86
CA ALA A 73 11.45 -4.29 0.63
C ALA A 73 12.37 -4.94 -0.41
N VAL A 74 12.91 -6.10 -0.06
CA VAL A 74 13.71 -6.95 -0.95
C VAL A 74 13.14 -8.35 -0.90
N SER A 75 12.93 -8.98 -2.05
CA SER A 75 12.42 -10.35 -2.15
C SER A 75 13.31 -11.17 -3.08
N ILE A 76 13.86 -12.29 -2.60
CA ILE A 76 14.67 -13.20 -3.43
C ILE A 76 13.73 -14.15 -4.16
N ASN A 77 13.90 -14.28 -5.47
CA ASN A 77 13.10 -15.17 -6.31
C ASN A 77 13.79 -16.53 -6.51
N ARG A 78 13.09 -17.60 -6.11
CA ARG A 78 13.54 -18.98 -6.28
C ARG A 78 12.36 -19.85 -6.73
N ASN A 79 12.55 -20.63 -7.78
CA ASN A 79 11.51 -21.56 -8.28
C ASN A 79 10.13 -20.91 -8.48
N GLY A 80 10.10 -19.68 -9.02
CA GLY A 80 8.87 -18.94 -9.26
C GLY A 80 8.18 -18.37 -8.01
N ARG A 81 8.86 -18.38 -6.86
CA ARG A 81 8.35 -17.83 -5.60
C ARG A 81 9.27 -16.73 -5.07
N GLY A 82 8.68 -15.65 -4.56
CA GLY A 82 9.36 -14.58 -3.86
C GLY A 82 9.51 -14.90 -2.36
N TYR A 83 10.69 -14.68 -1.82
CA TYR A 83 11.02 -14.85 -0.40
C TYR A 83 11.45 -13.50 0.18
N PRO A 84 10.54 -12.80 0.90
CA PRO A 84 10.86 -11.51 1.52
C PRO A 84 12.04 -11.62 2.46
N GLN A 85 12.93 -10.65 2.41
CA GLN A 85 14.10 -10.59 3.25
C GLN A 85 13.88 -9.60 4.40
N PRO A 86 14.29 -9.93 5.62
CA PRO A 86 14.21 -8.99 6.74
C PRO A 86 15.24 -7.87 6.55
N VAL A 87 14.74 -6.65 6.34
CA VAL A 87 15.57 -5.44 6.23
C VAL A 87 15.05 -4.42 7.22
N ARG A 88 15.93 -3.93 8.11
CA ARG A 88 15.57 -3.03 9.22
C ARG A 88 16.07 -1.59 9.02
N SER A 89 17.03 -1.40 8.11
CA SER A 89 17.61 -0.08 7.85
C SER A 89 17.99 0.10 6.39
N TYR A 90 18.14 1.34 5.97
CA TYR A 90 18.60 1.67 4.63
C TYR A 90 19.98 1.05 4.34
N GLN A 91 20.90 1.09 5.32
CA GLN A 91 22.23 0.50 5.15
C GLN A 91 22.19 -1.01 4.97
N GLU A 92 21.33 -1.72 5.71
CA GLU A 92 21.10 -3.15 5.50
C GLU A 92 20.56 -3.44 4.11
N ALA A 93 19.59 -2.63 3.62
CA ALA A 93 19.06 -2.77 2.27
C ALA A 93 20.16 -2.60 1.21
N VAL A 94 20.98 -1.54 1.33
CA VAL A 94 22.11 -1.27 0.42
C VAL A 94 23.08 -2.45 0.39
N ASN A 95 23.48 -2.94 1.56
CA ASN A 95 24.41 -4.06 1.67
C ASN A 95 23.82 -5.33 1.04
N LEU A 96 22.54 -5.63 1.34
CA LEU A 96 21.85 -6.81 0.82
C LEU A 96 21.71 -6.76 -0.71
N VAL A 97 21.16 -5.69 -1.27
CA VAL A 97 20.95 -5.60 -2.72
C VAL A 97 22.27 -5.58 -3.49
N THR A 98 23.31 -4.96 -2.92
CA THR A 98 24.66 -4.96 -3.50
C THR A 98 25.26 -6.36 -3.51
N TYR A 99 25.11 -7.11 -2.43
CA TYR A 99 25.56 -8.49 -2.33
C TYR A 99 24.83 -9.39 -3.33
N LEU A 100 23.49 -9.35 -3.33
CA LEU A 100 22.66 -10.17 -4.22
C LEU A 100 22.97 -9.88 -5.71
N TRP A 101 23.16 -8.61 -6.04
CA TRP A 101 23.53 -8.19 -7.40
C TRP A 101 24.87 -8.77 -7.85
N LYS A 102 25.90 -8.69 -6.99
CA LYS A 102 27.23 -9.27 -7.26
C LYS A 102 27.20 -10.79 -7.40
N GLN A 103 26.24 -11.46 -6.72
CA GLN A 103 26.08 -12.92 -6.81
C GLN A 103 25.14 -13.36 -7.93
N ASN A 104 24.70 -12.45 -8.81
CA ASN A 104 23.75 -12.73 -9.90
C ASN A 104 22.45 -13.43 -9.40
N VAL A 105 22.01 -13.11 -8.19
CA VAL A 105 20.76 -13.62 -7.63
C VAL A 105 19.58 -12.89 -8.25
N ASN A 106 18.50 -13.60 -8.58
CA ASN A 106 17.26 -12.98 -9.01
C ASN A 106 16.48 -12.47 -7.78
N PHE A 107 16.17 -11.16 -7.72
CA PHE A 107 15.45 -10.53 -6.64
C PHE A 107 14.66 -9.30 -7.11
N ASP A 108 13.71 -8.89 -6.28
CA ASP A 108 12.87 -7.71 -6.47
C ASP A 108 13.17 -6.66 -5.40
N VAL A 109 13.00 -5.37 -5.73
CA VAL A 109 13.31 -4.26 -4.83
C VAL A 109 12.20 -3.22 -4.80
N GLY A 110 11.90 -2.74 -3.60
CA GLY A 110 11.19 -1.50 -3.33
C GLY A 110 9.68 -1.57 -3.50
N LEU A 111 9.04 -0.43 -3.67
CA LEU A 111 7.58 -0.28 -3.68
C LEU A 111 6.91 -1.04 -4.82
N GLY A 112 7.46 -0.98 -6.02
CA GLY A 112 6.95 -1.67 -7.21
C GLY A 112 7.58 -3.03 -7.45
N GLN A 113 8.37 -3.55 -6.51
CA GLN A 113 9.08 -4.83 -6.62
C GLN A 113 9.76 -5.00 -7.99
N VAL A 114 10.61 -4.02 -8.33
CA VAL A 114 11.34 -4.02 -9.61
C VAL A 114 12.35 -5.17 -9.62
N ASN A 115 12.21 -6.07 -10.61
CA ASN A 115 13.01 -7.28 -10.74
C ASN A 115 14.39 -7.02 -11.36
N THR A 116 15.38 -7.86 -11.01
CA THR A 116 16.76 -7.82 -11.57
C THR A 116 16.80 -7.81 -13.08
N LEU A 117 15.94 -8.56 -13.78
CA LEU A 117 15.88 -8.54 -15.25
C LEU A 117 15.57 -7.16 -15.82
N ASN A 118 14.70 -6.39 -15.13
CA ASN A 118 14.42 -5.01 -15.50
C ASN A 118 15.57 -4.07 -15.14
N MET A 119 16.26 -4.32 -14.01
CA MET A 119 17.45 -3.56 -13.63
C MET A 119 18.55 -3.67 -14.69
N GLU A 120 18.84 -4.88 -15.15
CA GLU A 120 19.81 -5.16 -16.22
C GLU A 120 19.39 -4.50 -17.53
N ARG A 121 18.14 -4.70 -17.95
CA ARG A 121 17.58 -4.13 -19.17
C ARG A 121 17.68 -2.60 -19.21
N TYR A 122 17.42 -1.94 -18.09
CA TYR A 122 17.49 -0.47 -17.98
C TYR A 122 18.85 0.04 -17.55
N ARG A 123 19.81 -0.85 -17.27
CA ARG A 123 21.14 -0.52 -16.74
C ARG A 123 21.06 0.34 -15.48
N VAL A 124 20.13 0.00 -14.57
CA VAL A 124 19.94 0.69 -13.31
C VAL A 124 20.46 -0.15 -12.13
N PRO A 125 21.37 0.37 -11.32
CA PRO A 125 21.86 -0.37 -10.16
C PRO A 125 20.75 -0.51 -9.09
N PRO A 126 20.68 -1.66 -8.38
CA PRO A 126 19.61 -1.92 -7.43
C PRO A 126 19.51 -0.92 -6.29
N VAL A 127 20.63 -0.35 -5.86
CA VAL A 127 20.67 0.66 -4.78
C VAL A 127 19.85 1.90 -5.11
N VAL A 128 19.80 2.32 -6.37
CA VAL A 128 19.02 3.47 -6.84
C VAL A 128 17.52 3.22 -6.69
N LEU A 129 17.09 1.96 -6.74
CA LEU A 129 15.70 1.55 -6.61
C LEU A 129 15.21 1.47 -5.15
N LEU A 130 16.08 1.67 -4.17
CA LEU A 130 15.70 1.87 -2.77
C LEU A 130 15.12 3.28 -2.53
N GLU A 131 15.32 4.21 -3.49
CA GLU A 131 14.69 5.54 -3.45
C GLU A 131 13.25 5.41 -3.96
N PRO A 132 12.23 5.80 -3.15
CA PRO A 132 10.82 5.53 -3.46
C PRO A 132 10.34 6.11 -4.78
N CYS A 133 10.64 7.38 -5.08
CA CYS A 133 10.15 8.02 -6.30
C CYS A 133 10.80 7.42 -7.56
N THR A 134 12.07 7.06 -7.47
CA THR A 134 12.78 6.37 -8.55
C THR A 134 12.19 4.99 -8.78
N ASN A 135 11.94 4.23 -7.72
CA ASN A 135 11.31 2.91 -7.81
C ASN A 135 9.94 2.98 -8.50
N LEU A 136 9.06 3.88 -8.05
CA LEU A 136 7.73 4.08 -8.63
C LEU A 136 7.79 4.52 -10.11
N ARG A 137 8.81 5.29 -10.49
CA ARG A 137 9.03 5.68 -11.88
C ARG A 137 9.40 4.48 -12.74
N TYR A 138 10.25 3.56 -12.25
CA TYR A 138 10.57 2.33 -12.97
C TYR A 138 9.38 1.37 -13.01
N ALA A 139 8.62 1.23 -11.94
CA ALA A 139 7.38 0.47 -11.94
C ALA A 139 6.40 0.97 -13.00
N ALA A 140 6.19 2.29 -13.08
CA ALA A 140 5.36 2.90 -14.11
C ALA A 140 5.89 2.65 -15.53
N ARG A 141 7.20 2.73 -15.73
CA ARG A 141 7.84 2.43 -17.01
C ARG A 141 7.60 1.00 -17.45
N ILE A 142 7.81 0.03 -16.57
CA ILE A 142 7.59 -1.40 -16.84
C ILE A 142 6.15 -1.65 -17.26
N LEU A 143 5.20 -1.07 -16.51
CA LEU A 143 3.78 -1.18 -16.83
C LEU A 143 3.45 -0.55 -18.19
N ARG A 144 3.96 0.65 -18.46
CA ARG A 144 3.75 1.33 -19.75
C ARG A 144 4.26 0.49 -20.91
N GLU A 145 5.49 -0.04 -20.82
CA GLU A 145 6.06 -0.89 -21.85
C GLU A 145 5.28 -2.20 -22.03
N SER A 146 4.67 -2.73 -20.98
CA SER A 146 3.77 -3.88 -21.11
C SER A 146 2.49 -3.51 -21.84
N ILE A 147 1.91 -2.35 -21.53
CA ILE A 147 0.71 -1.84 -22.22
C ILE A 147 1.01 -1.55 -23.71
N ASP A 148 2.16 -0.99 -24.01
CA ASP A 148 2.56 -0.69 -25.40
C ASP A 148 2.69 -1.95 -26.25
N ARG A 149 3.12 -3.06 -25.63
CA ARG A 149 3.27 -4.36 -26.33
C ARG A 149 1.99 -5.18 -26.44
N HIS A 150 1.12 -5.09 -25.44
CA HIS A 150 -0.04 -5.99 -25.31
C HIS A 150 -1.40 -5.27 -25.40
N GLY A 151 -1.38 -3.94 -25.51
CA GLY A 151 -2.58 -3.11 -25.43
C GLY A 151 -2.98 -2.77 -23.99
N TYR A 152 -3.90 -1.83 -23.82
CA TYR A 152 -4.40 -1.42 -22.49
C TYR A 152 -5.47 -2.43 -22.01
N ASN A 153 -5.05 -3.59 -21.58
CA ASN A 153 -5.90 -4.71 -21.18
C ASN A 153 -5.29 -5.52 -20.03
N TRP A 154 -6.03 -6.54 -19.57
CA TRP A 154 -5.59 -7.38 -18.45
C TRP A 154 -4.36 -8.24 -18.76
N THR A 155 -4.11 -8.57 -20.01
CA THR A 155 -2.88 -9.27 -20.42
C THR A 155 -1.65 -8.40 -20.12
N ALA A 156 -1.70 -7.11 -20.41
CA ALA A 156 -0.60 -6.21 -20.07
C ALA A 156 -0.36 -6.13 -18.55
N ILE A 157 -1.43 -6.17 -17.76
CA ILE A 157 -1.32 -6.19 -16.29
C ILE A 157 -0.69 -7.51 -15.81
N GLU A 158 -1.11 -8.65 -16.35
CA GLU A 158 -0.53 -9.96 -16.04
C GLU A 158 0.98 -9.97 -16.31
N ARG A 159 1.40 -9.43 -17.45
CA ARG A 159 2.81 -9.39 -17.89
C ARG A 159 3.70 -8.49 -17.04
N TYR A 160 3.14 -7.62 -16.24
CA TYR A 160 3.92 -6.85 -15.24
C TYR A 160 4.60 -7.78 -14.23
N ASN A 161 3.89 -8.80 -13.76
CA ASN A 161 4.37 -9.79 -12.78
C ASN A 161 4.85 -11.10 -13.45
N GLY A 162 5.27 -11.06 -14.71
CA GLY A 162 5.63 -12.25 -15.49
C GLY A 162 4.41 -12.92 -16.10
N VAL A 163 4.18 -14.22 -15.86
CA VAL A 163 3.03 -14.98 -16.35
C VAL A 163 2.29 -15.57 -15.16
N ASN A 164 1.44 -14.76 -14.53
CA ASN A 164 0.61 -15.19 -13.41
C ASN A 164 -0.85 -14.83 -13.67
N PRO A 165 -1.70 -15.78 -14.08
CA PRO A 165 -3.09 -15.52 -14.44
C PRO A 165 -3.95 -15.01 -13.28
N GLN A 166 -3.50 -15.15 -12.04
CA GLN A 166 -4.20 -14.62 -10.87
C GLN A 166 -3.83 -13.16 -10.56
N TYR A 167 -2.75 -12.65 -11.16
CA TYR A 167 -2.28 -11.30 -10.88
C TYR A 167 -3.29 -10.20 -11.26
N PRO A 168 -3.94 -10.24 -12.45
CA PRO A 168 -4.98 -9.26 -12.81
C PRO A 168 -6.12 -9.19 -11.80
N TRP A 169 -6.55 -10.31 -11.24
CA TRP A 169 -7.60 -10.35 -10.22
C TRP A 169 -7.20 -9.66 -8.92
N LYS A 170 -5.94 -9.81 -8.51
CA LYS A 170 -5.41 -9.09 -7.35
C LYS A 170 -5.42 -7.59 -7.58
N VAL A 171 -4.94 -7.16 -8.76
CA VAL A 171 -4.93 -5.72 -9.14
C VAL A 171 -6.37 -5.18 -9.23
N MET A 172 -7.31 -5.94 -9.78
CA MET A 172 -8.70 -5.53 -9.87
C MET A 172 -9.34 -5.32 -8.48
N LYS A 173 -9.07 -6.20 -7.52
CA LYS A 173 -9.54 -6.04 -6.14
C LYS A 173 -9.01 -4.76 -5.51
N GLU A 174 -7.73 -4.48 -5.69
CA GLU A 174 -7.12 -3.24 -5.19
C GLU A 174 -7.71 -1.99 -5.87
N LEU A 175 -7.99 -2.05 -7.17
CA LEU A 175 -8.65 -0.95 -7.89
C LEU A 175 -10.05 -0.63 -7.33
N GLN A 176 -10.79 -1.61 -6.86
CA GLN A 176 -12.10 -1.41 -6.21
C GLN A 176 -11.96 -0.76 -4.82
N GLY A 177 -10.87 -1.02 -4.12
CA GLY A 177 -10.58 -0.44 -2.80
C GLY A 177 -9.85 0.92 -2.83
N VAL A 178 -9.35 1.38 -3.98
CA VAL A 178 -8.69 2.69 -4.14
C VAL A 178 -9.77 3.76 -4.31
N GLN A 179 -10.02 4.51 -3.23
CA GLN A 179 -10.87 5.71 -3.22
C GLN A 179 -10.04 6.97 -3.44
#